data_af0861428ce62adc294e1fe30bdc08dc
#
_entry.id   af0861428ce62adc294e1fe30bdc08dc
#
_cell.length_a   1.000
_cell.length_b   1.000
_cell.length_c   1.000
_cell.angle_alpha   90.00
_cell.angle_beta   90.00
_cell.angle_gamma   90.00
#
_symmetry.space_group_name_H-M   'P 1'
#
loop_
_entity.id
_entity.type
_entity.pdbx_description
1 polymer ?
#
loop_
_entity_poly.entity_id
_entity_poly.type
_entity_poly.pdbx_seq_one_letter_code
_entity_poly.pdbx_strand_id
1 'polypeptide(L)'
;MNENNNGGKGLFYGVIGVATLIVAIIGATFAWFTATAGGDTKTVVKTGTLSVEYVSSGEGAGKVVDASNLKPATTEQVLAAYKAGDCKFADDATDATETICAFAKVTVKNTGTLYANIDADFNITKNEYKDNKLMYSVFTTDPTTLTGAPVGADVTLSSAQAIAPQATNSFTVLLWLDQTAVNTGENSNANRTFTAGINVEAVQTNNK
;
A
#
# COMPACT_ATOMS: atom_id res chain seq x y z
N MET A 1 48.52 41.88 39.85
CA MET A 1 48.09 41.45 38.55
C MET A 1 47.10 40.29 38.78
N ASN A 2 45.84 40.59 38.64
CA ASN A 2 44.78 39.51 38.66
C ASN A 2 44.47 39.13 37.22
N GLU A 3 44.99 37.98 36.78
CA GLU A 3 44.58 37.42 35.51
C GLU A 3 43.15 36.84 35.65
N ASN A 4 42.23 37.45 34.96
CA ASN A 4 40.82 37.04 34.85
C ASN A 4 40.76 35.76 34.03
N ASN A 5 40.71 34.63 34.71
CA ASN A 5 40.60 33.27 34.08
C ASN A 5 39.15 32.94 33.69
N ASN A 6 38.50 33.89 32.97
CA ASN A 6 37.10 33.71 32.51
C ASN A 6 36.97 33.08 31.11
N GLY A 7 38.07 32.90 30.36
CA GLY A 7 38.04 32.35 29.01
C GLY A 7 37.60 30.89 28.94
N GLY A 8 37.98 30.08 29.94
CA GLY A 8 37.69 28.65 29.96
C GLY A 8 36.21 28.30 30.20
N LYS A 9 35.51 29.09 30.99
CA LYS A 9 34.09 28.87 31.29
C LYS A 9 33.20 29.16 30.08
N GLY A 10 33.52 30.23 29.31
CA GLY A 10 32.78 30.56 28.09
C GLY A 10 32.93 29.48 27.01
N LEU A 11 34.15 28.97 26.83
CA LEU A 11 34.42 27.87 25.89
C LEU A 11 33.68 26.57 26.30
N PHE A 12 33.68 26.25 27.59
CA PHE A 12 33.01 25.05 28.14
C PHE A 12 31.49 25.11 27.92
N TYR A 13 30.85 26.25 28.22
CA TYR A 13 29.42 26.42 27.96
C TYR A 13 29.09 26.44 26.47
N GLY A 14 29.97 26.97 25.62
CA GLY A 14 29.82 26.92 24.18
C GLY A 14 29.81 25.48 23.63
N VAL A 15 30.76 24.65 24.10
CA VAL A 15 30.84 23.22 23.66
C VAL A 15 29.61 22.45 24.14
N ILE A 16 29.17 22.67 25.39
CA ILE A 16 27.93 22.00 25.89
C ILE A 16 26.70 22.45 25.07
N GLY A 17 26.60 23.74 24.77
CA GLY A 17 25.49 24.28 23.98
C GLY A 17 25.41 23.68 22.57
N VAL A 18 26.56 23.55 21.91
CA VAL A 18 26.61 22.88 20.58
C VAL A 18 26.29 21.39 20.69
N ALA A 19 26.81 20.70 21.70
CA ALA A 19 26.54 19.29 21.90
C ALA A 19 25.04 19.01 22.15
N THR A 20 24.39 19.84 23.00
CA THR A 20 22.95 19.74 23.25
C THR A 20 22.11 20.07 22.01
N LEU A 21 22.54 21.02 21.19
CA LEU A 21 21.88 21.37 19.94
C LEU A 21 21.95 20.18 18.94
N ILE A 22 23.10 19.56 18.81
CA ILE A 22 23.29 18.39 17.93
C ILE A 22 22.39 17.22 18.39
N VAL A 23 22.35 16.94 19.69
CA VAL A 23 21.46 15.89 20.24
C VAL A 23 19.99 16.23 20.02
N ALA A 24 19.60 17.51 20.16
CA ALA A 24 18.23 17.93 19.90
C ALA A 24 17.86 17.82 18.41
N ILE A 25 18.76 18.15 17.49
CA ILE A 25 18.54 17.99 16.05
C ILE A 25 18.44 16.51 15.70
N ILE A 26 19.34 15.67 16.19
CA ILE A 26 19.28 14.21 15.98
C ILE A 26 17.97 13.66 16.56
N GLY A 27 17.59 14.05 17.77
CA GLY A 27 16.35 13.61 18.40
C GLY A 27 15.10 14.05 17.61
N ALA A 28 15.07 15.28 17.09
CA ALA A 28 13.98 15.78 16.26
C ALA A 28 13.94 15.06 14.89
N THR A 29 15.10 14.78 14.31
CA THR A 29 15.19 14.03 13.03
C THR A 29 14.68 12.60 13.20
N PHE A 30 14.94 11.96 14.34
CA PHE A 30 14.43 10.63 14.66
C PHE A 30 12.92 10.60 14.99
N ALA A 31 12.26 11.73 15.20
CA ALA A 31 10.82 11.80 15.41
C ALA A 31 10.00 11.66 14.11
N TRP A 32 10.63 11.76 12.94
CA TRP A 32 10.01 11.60 11.62
C TRP A 32 10.49 10.28 11.00
N PHE A 33 10.03 9.17 11.56
CA PHE A 33 10.31 7.87 10.97
C PHE A 33 9.26 7.45 9.98
N THR A 34 9.71 6.96 8.85
CA THR A 34 8.89 6.25 7.88
C THR A 34 9.08 4.76 8.12
N ALA A 35 7.99 4.06 8.39
CA ALA A 35 8.00 2.61 8.46
C ALA A 35 7.45 2.06 7.14
N THR A 36 8.22 1.21 6.49
CA THR A 36 7.84 0.54 5.24
C THR A 36 7.59 -0.93 5.51
N ALA A 37 6.41 -1.42 5.14
CA ALA A 37 6.07 -2.82 5.19
C ALA A 37 5.72 -3.32 3.78
N GLY A 38 6.52 -4.24 3.26
CA GLY A 38 6.35 -4.82 1.94
C GLY A 38 7.09 -6.16 1.81
N GLY A 39 6.74 -6.97 0.83
CA GLY A 39 7.37 -8.27 0.62
C GLY A 39 6.88 -9.38 1.56
N ASP A 40 7.53 -10.56 1.52
CA ASP A 40 7.10 -11.77 2.24
C ASP A 40 7.44 -11.79 3.72
N THR A 41 8.21 -10.84 4.22
CA THR A 41 8.61 -10.78 5.62
C THR A 41 7.89 -9.66 6.36
N LYS A 42 7.38 -9.96 7.54
CA LYS A 42 6.93 -8.95 8.50
C LYS A 42 8.09 -7.99 8.79
N THR A 43 8.06 -6.80 8.23
CA THR A 43 9.01 -5.77 8.63
C THR A 43 8.39 -4.98 9.77
N VAL A 44 8.84 -5.24 10.98
CA VAL A 44 8.49 -4.41 12.14
C VAL A 44 9.62 -3.42 12.33
N VAL A 45 9.41 -2.18 11.92
CA VAL A 45 10.34 -1.10 12.25
C VAL A 45 9.89 -0.50 13.57
N LYS A 46 10.62 -0.83 14.62
CA LYS A 46 10.45 -0.22 15.94
C LYS A 46 11.44 0.92 16.09
N THR A 47 10.98 2.13 15.93
CA THR A 47 11.75 3.32 16.27
C THR A 47 10.87 4.24 17.10
N GLY A 48 11.20 4.33 18.36
CA GLY A 48 10.43 5.12 19.30
C GLY A 48 8.99 4.62 19.44
N THR A 49 8.04 5.41 19.00
CA THR A 49 6.60 5.19 19.19
C THR A 49 5.84 4.87 17.91
N LEU A 50 6.50 4.87 16.73
CA LEU A 50 5.90 4.47 15.47
C LEU A 50 6.20 3.00 15.17
N SER A 51 5.16 2.22 14.97
CA SER A 51 5.26 0.82 14.55
C SER A 51 4.01 0.43 13.77
N VAL A 52 4.19 -0.06 12.56
CA VAL A 52 3.11 -0.51 11.68
C VAL A 52 3.35 -1.96 11.30
N GLU A 53 2.33 -2.76 11.38
CA GLU A 53 2.35 -4.17 11.02
C GLU A 53 1.36 -4.44 9.89
N TYR A 54 1.83 -5.10 8.85
CA TYR A 54 0.98 -5.66 7.81
C TYR A 54 0.37 -6.96 8.33
N VAL A 55 -0.96 -6.98 8.45
CA VAL A 55 -1.70 -8.17 8.88
C VAL A 55 -2.48 -8.67 7.68
N SER A 56 -2.18 -9.87 7.24
CA SER A 56 -2.90 -10.53 6.17
C SER A 56 -3.67 -11.71 6.75
N SER A 57 -4.98 -11.74 6.57
CA SER A 57 -5.82 -12.85 6.99
C SER A 57 -7.03 -12.99 6.07
N GLY A 58 -7.41 -14.24 5.75
CA GLY A 58 -8.59 -14.56 4.96
C GLY A 58 -8.30 -14.80 3.47
N GLU A 59 -9.34 -15.17 2.75
CA GLU A 59 -9.29 -15.43 1.31
C GLU A 59 -9.00 -14.13 0.55
N GLY A 60 -8.09 -14.18 -0.41
CA GLY A 60 -7.57 -12.98 -1.08
C GLY A 60 -6.66 -12.11 -0.21
N ALA A 61 -6.32 -12.55 1.00
CA ALA A 61 -5.36 -11.87 1.85
C ALA A 61 -3.94 -12.08 1.30
N GLY A 62 -3.23 -11.00 1.00
CA GLY A 62 -1.89 -11.09 0.44
C GLY A 62 -1.21 -9.73 0.30
N LYS A 63 0.10 -9.80 0.19
CA LYS A 63 0.97 -8.67 -0.13
C LYS A 63 1.26 -8.59 -1.62
N VAL A 64 0.97 -9.66 -2.33
CA VAL A 64 1.16 -9.78 -3.77
C VAL A 64 -0.19 -9.97 -4.40
N VAL A 65 -0.47 -9.16 -5.41
CA VAL A 65 -1.64 -9.31 -6.28
C VAL A 65 -1.15 -9.95 -7.56
N ASP A 66 -1.69 -11.10 -7.87
CA ASP A 66 -1.47 -11.79 -9.13
C ASP A 66 -2.79 -11.83 -9.93
N ALA A 67 -2.77 -11.23 -11.10
CA ALA A 67 -3.90 -11.19 -12.01
C ALA A 67 -3.48 -11.78 -13.36
N SER A 68 -3.54 -13.10 -13.44
CA SER A 68 -3.13 -13.86 -14.63
C SER A 68 -4.35 -14.39 -15.39
N ASN A 69 -4.27 -14.36 -16.71
CA ASN A 69 -5.27 -14.96 -17.62
C ASN A 69 -6.69 -14.40 -17.42
N LEU A 70 -6.81 -13.14 -17.03
CA LEU A 70 -8.11 -12.51 -16.88
C LEU A 70 -8.86 -12.47 -18.21
N LYS A 71 -10.15 -12.72 -18.15
CA LYS A 71 -11.07 -12.50 -19.28
C LYS A 71 -11.71 -11.14 -19.17
N PRO A 72 -11.95 -10.46 -20.29
CA PRO A 72 -12.69 -9.21 -20.31
C PRO A 72 -14.09 -9.37 -19.71
N ALA A 73 -14.48 -8.46 -18.84
CA ALA A 73 -15.77 -8.50 -18.19
C ALA A 73 -16.33 -7.09 -17.93
N THR A 74 -17.64 -6.99 -17.79
CA THR A 74 -18.28 -5.75 -17.36
C THR A 74 -18.07 -5.51 -15.88
N THR A 75 -18.21 -4.28 -15.43
CA THR A 75 -18.08 -3.92 -14.01
C THR A 75 -19.13 -4.63 -13.14
N GLU A 76 -20.32 -4.90 -13.68
CA GLU A 76 -21.39 -5.65 -12.99
C GLU A 76 -21.01 -7.11 -12.77
N GLN A 77 -20.47 -7.77 -13.82
CA GLN A 77 -19.98 -9.15 -13.73
C GLN A 77 -18.83 -9.26 -12.73
N VAL A 78 -17.86 -8.35 -12.81
CA VAL A 78 -16.70 -8.30 -11.89
C VAL A 78 -17.16 -8.13 -10.44
N LEU A 79 -18.08 -7.19 -10.19
CA LEU A 79 -18.60 -6.96 -8.84
C LEU A 79 -19.36 -8.16 -8.30
N ALA A 80 -20.15 -8.85 -9.14
CA ALA A 80 -20.87 -10.05 -8.75
C ALA A 80 -19.91 -11.19 -8.40
N ALA A 81 -18.87 -11.42 -9.22
CA ALA A 81 -17.86 -12.45 -9.00
C ALA A 81 -16.98 -12.17 -7.77
N TYR A 82 -16.63 -10.89 -7.55
CA TYR A 82 -15.95 -10.48 -6.32
C TYR A 82 -16.80 -10.76 -5.07
N LYS A 83 -18.09 -10.42 -5.09
CA LYS A 83 -19.01 -10.68 -3.96
C LYS A 83 -19.25 -12.17 -3.72
N ALA A 84 -19.17 -12.99 -4.77
CA ALA A 84 -19.18 -14.45 -4.64
C ALA A 84 -17.90 -15.01 -3.99
N GLY A 85 -16.80 -14.22 -3.97
CA GLY A 85 -15.55 -14.52 -3.28
C GLY A 85 -14.51 -15.28 -4.12
N ASP A 86 -14.83 -15.69 -5.35
CA ASP A 86 -13.96 -16.52 -6.19
C ASP A 86 -13.45 -15.84 -7.47
N CYS A 87 -13.95 -14.63 -7.78
CA CYS A 87 -13.60 -13.89 -8.99
C CYS A 87 -13.82 -14.67 -10.29
N LYS A 88 -14.77 -15.59 -10.29
CA LYS A 88 -15.09 -16.46 -11.43
C LYS A 88 -16.45 -16.10 -12.01
N PHE A 89 -16.55 -16.29 -13.29
CA PHE A 89 -17.78 -16.11 -14.03
C PHE A 89 -18.02 -17.35 -14.88
N ALA A 90 -19.25 -17.90 -14.82
CA ALA A 90 -19.65 -18.97 -15.67
C ALA A 90 -20.13 -18.38 -17.01
N ASP A 91 -19.53 -18.84 -18.10
CA ASP A 91 -20.00 -18.52 -19.44
C ASP A 91 -21.15 -19.48 -19.79
N ASP A 92 -22.37 -18.95 -19.84
CA ASP A 92 -23.58 -19.74 -20.18
C ASP A 92 -23.51 -20.43 -21.54
N ALA A 93 -22.62 -19.97 -22.43
CA ALA A 93 -22.44 -20.52 -23.76
C ALA A 93 -21.54 -21.77 -23.79
N THR A 94 -20.61 -21.90 -22.85
CA THR A 94 -19.58 -22.93 -22.86
C THR A 94 -19.50 -23.74 -21.58
N ASP A 95 -20.30 -23.46 -20.57
CA ASP A 95 -20.20 -24.02 -19.21
C ASP A 95 -18.78 -23.85 -18.57
N ALA A 96 -17.92 -23.05 -19.18
CA ALA A 96 -16.58 -22.83 -18.70
C ALA A 96 -16.58 -21.73 -17.63
N THR A 97 -15.95 -22.02 -16.51
CA THR A 97 -15.73 -21.04 -15.46
C THR A 97 -14.44 -20.28 -15.74
N GLU A 98 -14.55 -18.99 -15.99
CA GLU A 98 -13.42 -18.12 -16.34
C GLU A 98 -13.08 -17.17 -15.19
N THR A 99 -11.79 -16.89 -15.02
CA THR A 99 -11.34 -15.88 -14.05
C THR A 99 -11.47 -14.50 -14.67
N ILE A 100 -12.26 -13.63 -14.06
CA ILE A 100 -12.54 -12.26 -14.56
C ILE A 100 -12.01 -11.17 -13.66
N CYS A 101 -11.61 -11.49 -12.43
CA CYS A 101 -10.98 -10.54 -11.53
C CYS A 101 -9.90 -11.22 -10.66
N ALA A 102 -9.14 -10.38 -9.98
CA ALA A 102 -8.26 -10.77 -8.89
C ALA A 102 -8.36 -9.73 -7.79
N PHE A 103 -8.25 -10.11 -6.54
CA PHE A 103 -8.31 -9.16 -5.45
C PHE A 103 -7.32 -9.49 -4.34
N ALA A 104 -6.95 -8.45 -3.59
CA ALA A 104 -6.18 -8.58 -2.36
C ALA A 104 -6.83 -7.74 -1.26
N LYS A 105 -6.97 -8.33 -0.08
CA LYS A 105 -7.37 -7.62 1.14
C LYS A 105 -6.12 -7.25 1.93
N VAL A 106 -5.94 -5.96 2.15
CA VAL A 106 -4.81 -5.40 2.88
C VAL A 106 -5.31 -4.92 4.23
N THR A 107 -4.65 -5.36 5.28
CA THR A 107 -4.93 -4.93 6.64
C THR A 107 -3.64 -4.44 7.27
N VAL A 108 -3.66 -3.19 7.72
CA VAL A 108 -2.53 -2.53 8.36
C VAL A 108 -2.91 -2.16 9.78
N LYS A 109 -2.09 -2.55 10.74
CA LYS A 109 -2.25 -2.24 12.16
C LYS A 109 -1.16 -1.27 12.61
N ASN A 110 -1.56 -0.18 13.23
CA ASN A 110 -0.65 0.69 13.94
C ASN A 110 -0.39 0.11 15.34
N THR A 111 0.77 -0.51 15.55
CA THR A 111 1.17 -1.07 16.84
C THR A 111 1.95 -0.08 17.70
N GLY A 112 2.15 1.15 17.22
CA GLY A 112 2.77 2.25 17.93
C GLY A 112 1.84 2.92 18.94
N THR A 113 2.35 3.96 19.57
CA THR A 113 1.64 4.79 20.55
C THR A 113 1.21 6.15 20.01
N LEU A 114 1.59 6.46 18.77
CA LEU A 114 1.26 7.71 18.08
C LEU A 114 0.40 7.43 16.85
N TYR A 115 -0.30 8.45 16.36
CA TYR A 115 -0.99 8.40 15.09
C TYR A 115 0.00 8.22 13.94
N ALA A 116 -0.38 7.42 12.95
CA ALA A 116 0.40 7.20 11.74
C ALA A 116 -0.44 7.52 10.51
N ASN A 117 0.09 8.28 9.56
CA ASN A 117 -0.45 8.36 8.22
C ASN A 117 0.08 7.17 7.41
N ILE A 118 -0.82 6.49 6.73
CA ILE A 118 -0.50 5.34 5.90
C ILE A 118 -0.68 5.72 4.45
N ASP A 119 0.37 5.49 3.67
CA ASP A 119 0.36 5.51 2.22
C ASP A 119 0.56 4.09 1.70
N ALA A 120 -0.19 3.73 0.68
CA ALA A 120 -0.05 2.43 0.04
C ALA A 120 -0.03 2.58 -1.48
N ASP A 121 0.85 1.85 -2.13
CA ASP A 121 1.06 1.87 -3.58
C ASP A 121 1.36 0.47 -4.13
N PHE A 122 1.25 0.32 -5.46
CA PHE A 122 1.72 -0.87 -6.14
C PHE A 122 3.22 -0.78 -6.41
N ASN A 123 3.94 -1.82 -5.99
CA ASN A 123 5.26 -2.13 -6.52
C ASN A 123 5.09 -3.15 -7.66
N ILE A 124 4.90 -2.66 -8.88
CA ILE A 124 4.62 -3.48 -10.05
C ILE A 124 5.89 -4.17 -10.50
N THR A 125 5.91 -5.50 -10.42
CA THR A 125 7.01 -6.33 -10.89
C THR A 125 6.80 -6.85 -12.31
N LYS A 126 5.53 -6.97 -12.72
CA LYS A 126 5.17 -7.43 -14.06
C LYS A 126 3.81 -6.87 -14.48
N ASN A 127 3.74 -6.29 -15.66
CA ASN A 127 2.48 -5.90 -16.31
C ASN A 127 2.59 -6.17 -17.82
N GLU A 128 1.95 -7.22 -18.26
CA GLU A 128 1.90 -7.62 -19.68
C GLU A 128 0.63 -7.16 -20.38
N TYR A 129 -0.38 -6.69 -19.63
CA TYR A 129 -1.62 -6.19 -20.22
C TYR A 129 -1.38 -4.92 -21.04
N LYS A 130 -2.07 -4.81 -22.16
CA LYS A 130 -1.88 -3.76 -23.15
C LYS A 130 -3.04 -2.78 -23.15
N ASP A 131 -2.78 -1.62 -23.78
CA ASP A 131 -3.78 -0.60 -24.08
C ASP A 131 -4.50 -0.04 -22.83
N ASN A 132 -3.83 -0.08 -21.66
CA ASN A 132 -4.39 0.37 -20.38
C ASN A 132 -5.75 -0.30 -20.07
N LYS A 133 -5.92 -1.56 -20.47
CA LYS A 133 -7.15 -2.31 -20.27
C LYS A 133 -7.22 -3.06 -18.95
N LEU A 134 -6.09 -3.24 -18.25
CA LEU A 134 -6.13 -3.70 -16.87
C LEU A 134 -6.61 -2.55 -15.98
N MET A 135 -7.72 -2.78 -15.30
CA MET A 135 -8.38 -1.80 -14.44
C MET A 135 -8.20 -2.19 -12.99
N TYR A 136 -8.21 -1.22 -12.10
CA TYR A 136 -8.23 -1.44 -10.65
C TYR A 136 -9.22 -0.54 -9.94
N SER A 137 -9.65 -0.97 -8.77
CA SER A 137 -10.42 -0.19 -7.81
C SER A 137 -9.95 -0.48 -6.40
N VAL A 138 -10.00 0.53 -5.54
CA VAL A 138 -9.66 0.39 -4.11
C VAL A 138 -10.85 0.85 -3.28
N PHE A 139 -11.22 0.05 -2.29
CA PHE A 139 -12.34 0.38 -1.40
C PHE A 139 -12.13 -0.22 0.00
N THR A 140 -12.67 0.46 0.99
CA THR A 140 -12.67 0.01 2.40
C THR A 140 -13.97 -0.71 2.78
N THR A 141 -15.01 -0.50 2.00
CA THR A 141 -16.33 -1.13 2.17
C THR A 141 -16.78 -1.62 0.80
N ASP A 142 -17.41 -2.77 0.74
CA ASP A 142 -17.87 -3.36 -0.52
C ASP A 142 -18.79 -2.40 -1.28
N PRO A 143 -18.45 -2.03 -2.52
CA PRO A 143 -19.19 -1.06 -3.28
C PRO A 143 -20.52 -1.64 -3.81
N THR A 144 -21.48 -0.76 -4.05
CA THR A 144 -22.72 -1.11 -4.76
C THR A 144 -22.55 -1.04 -6.28
N THR A 145 -21.66 -0.16 -6.74
CA THR A 145 -21.24 -0.01 -8.14
C THR A 145 -19.73 0.03 -8.22
N LEU A 146 -19.16 -0.59 -9.23
CA LEU A 146 -17.71 -0.63 -9.41
C LEU A 146 -17.27 0.47 -10.37
N THR A 147 -16.36 1.32 -9.89
CA THR A 147 -15.67 2.32 -10.70
C THR A 147 -14.18 2.03 -10.64
N GLY A 148 -13.51 2.00 -11.78
CA GLY A 148 -12.09 1.70 -11.86
C GLY A 148 -11.30 2.73 -12.64
N ALA A 149 -9.99 2.67 -12.41
CA ALA A 149 -9.00 3.39 -13.17
C ALA A 149 -8.05 2.40 -13.85
N PRO A 150 -7.44 2.75 -14.98
CA PRO A 150 -6.43 1.89 -15.60
C PRO A 150 -5.18 1.79 -14.72
N VAL A 151 -4.57 0.61 -14.71
CA VAL A 151 -3.30 0.40 -14.02
C VAL A 151 -2.18 1.06 -14.82
N GLY A 152 -1.65 2.17 -14.28
CA GLY A 152 -0.48 2.88 -14.82
C GLY A 152 0.84 2.34 -14.28
N ALA A 153 1.93 3.07 -14.51
CA ALA A 153 3.26 2.74 -13.97
C ALA A 153 3.32 2.98 -12.46
N ASP A 154 2.67 4.05 -12.01
CA ASP A 154 2.59 4.45 -10.60
C ASP A 154 1.13 4.45 -10.17
N VAL A 155 0.78 3.60 -9.23
CA VAL A 155 -0.59 3.47 -8.72
C VAL A 155 -0.59 3.64 -7.22
N THR A 156 -1.17 4.76 -6.77
CA THR A 156 -1.45 4.99 -5.35
C THR A 156 -2.76 4.29 -4.97
N LEU A 157 -2.68 3.38 -4.03
CA LEU A 157 -3.82 2.60 -3.53
C LEU A 157 -4.54 3.31 -2.38
N SER A 158 -3.78 3.98 -1.53
CA SER A 158 -4.29 4.76 -0.40
C SER A 158 -3.29 5.83 -0.07
N SER A 159 -3.75 7.04 0.23
CA SER A 159 -2.88 8.14 0.61
C SER A 159 -3.34 8.81 1.90
N ALA A 160 -2.36 9.12 2.75
CA ALA A 160 -2.50 9.93 3.96
C ALA A 160 -3.66 9.54 4.90
N GLN A 161 -3.97 8.25 5.01
CA GLN A 161 -4.98 7.78 5.98
C GLN A 161 -4.38 7.72 7.38
N ALA A 162 -4.95 8.50 8.30
CA ALA A 162 -4.51 8.49 9.69
C ALA A 162 -5.06 7.27 10.43
N ILE A 163 -4.17 6.48 11.01
CA ILE A 163 -4.52 5.34 11.87
C ILE A 163 -4.14 5.68 13.32
N ALA A 164 -5.13 5.60 14.21
CA ALA A 164 -4.90 5.81 15.63
C ALA A 164 -3.98 4.74 16.24
N PRO A 165 -3.35 5.02 17.38
CA PRO A 165 -2.61 4.01 18.13
C PRO A 165 -3.43 2.74 18.35
N GLN A 166 -2.81 1.58 18.12
CA GLN A 166 -3.41 0.24 18.27
C GLN A 166 -4.60 -0.06 17.35
N ALA A 167 -4.99 0.87 16.49
CA ALA A 167 -6.07 0.68 15.52
C ALA A 167 -5.59 -0.05 14.25
N THR A 168 -6.56 -0.55 13.52
CA THR A 168 -6.38 -1.29 12.27
C THR A 168 -7.13 -0.56 11.16
N ASN A 169 -6.55 -0.50 9.97
CA ASN A 169 -7.21 -0.08 8.75
C ASN A 169 -7.13 -1.19 7.71
N SER A 170 -8.21 -1.38 6.95
CA SER A 170 -8.28 -2.40 5.92
C SER A 170 -8.86 -1.82 4.64
N PHE A 171 -8.31 -2.25 3.51
CA PHE A 171 -8.84 -1.92 2.19
C PHE A 171 -8.70 -3.12 1.27
N THR A 172 -9.54 -3.17 0.25
CA THR A 172 -9.49 -4.17 -0.80
C THR A 172 -9.02 -3.52 -2.10
N VAL A 173 -8.12 -4.17 -2.77
CA VAL A 173 -7.69 -3.85 -4.14
C VAL A 173 -8.29 -4.91 -5.05
N LEU A 174 -9.09 -4.50 -6.02
CA LEU A 174 -9.73 -5.35 -7.00
C LEU A 174 -9.20 -5.00 -8.39
N LEU A 175 -8.77 -6.00 -9.15
CA LEU A 175 -8.29 -5.86 -10.52
C LEU A 175 -9.16 -6.66 -11.48
N TRP A 176 -9.36 -6.14 -12.68
CA TRP A 176 -10.06 -6.83 -13.76
C TRP A 176 -9.61 -6.33 -15.13
N LEU A 177 -9.95 -7.08 -16.16
CA LEU A 177 -9.73 -6.68 -17.54
C LEU A 177 -11.01 -6.04 -18.07
N ASP A 178 -10.88 -4.80 -18.59
CA ASP A 178 -12.01 -4.06 -19.16
C ASP A 178 -12.69 -4.87 -20.28
N GLN A 179 -14.03 -4.79 -20.37
CA GLN A 179 -14.81 -5.52 -21.36
C GLN A 179 -14.43 -5.21 -22.82
N THR A 180 -13.83 -4.05 -23.07
CA THR A 180 -13.37 -3.64 -24.39
C THR A 180 -11.96 -4.12 -24.72
N ALA A 181 -11.34 -4.92 -23.84
CA ALA A 181 -10.01 -5.46 -24.09
C ALA A 181 -10.04 -6.50 -25.21
N VAL A 182 -9.09 -6.38 -26.12
CA VAL A 182 -8.96 -7.31 -27.26
C VAL A 182 -8.21 -8.56 -26.83
N ASN A 183 -8.75 -9.74 -27.13
CA ASN A 183 -8.14 -11.03 -26.80
C ASN A 183 -7.58 -11.78 -28.03
N THR A 184 -7.54 -11.14 -29.18
CA THR A 184 -7.03 -11.73 -30.44
C THR A 184 -6.09 -10.75 -31.14
N GLY A 185 -5.20 -11.27 -31.97
CA GLY A 185 -4.26 -10.46 -32.74
C GLY A 185 -3.04 -9.98 -31.96
N GLU A 186 -2.30 -9.04 -32.50
CA GLU A 186 -1.04 -8.52 -31.94
C GLU A 186 -1.22 -7.79 -30.61
N ASN A 187 -2.37 -7.15 -30.40
CA ASN A 187 -2.72 -6.45 -29.16
C ASN A 187 -3.53 -7.33 -28.19
N SER A 188 -3.42 -8.63 -28.33
CA SER A 188 -4.13 -9.58 -27.46
C SER A 188 -3.74 -9.42 -25.99
N ASN A 189 -4.76 -9.39 -25.13
CA ASN A 189 -4.63 -9.46 -23.69
C ASN A 189 -4.84 -10.90 -23.15
N ALA A 190 -5.02 -11.88 -24.03
CA ALA A 190 -5.11 -13.28 -23.64
C ALA A 190 -3.78 -13.79 -23.08
N ASN A 191 -3.86 -14.63 -22.06
CA ASN A 191 -2.70 -15.25 -21.39
C ASN A 191 -1.66 -14.23 -20.87
N ARG A 192 -2.10 -13.06 -20.45
CA ARG A 192 -1.25 -12.03 -19.85
C ARG A 192 -1.22 -12.16 -18.35
N THR A 193 -0.15 -11.66 -17.76
CA THR A 193 0.09 -11.69 -16.33
C THR A 193 0.35 -10.28 -15.83
N PHE A 194 -0.24 -9.98 -14.69
CA PHE A 194 0.11 -8.84 -13.85
C PHE A 194 0.51 -9.35 -12.48
N THR A 195 1.62 -8.85 -11.96
CA THR A 195 2.08 -9.15 -10.60
C THR A 195 2.59 -7.86 -9.96
N ALA A 196 2.08 -7.54 -8.80
CA ALA A 196 2.51 -6.40 -8.02
C ALA A 196 2.57 -6.74 -6.53
N GLY A 197 3.59 -6.26 -5.85
CA GLY A 197 3.61 -6.16 -4.39
C GLY A 197 2.78 -4.95 -3.95
N ILE A 198 2.17 -5.02 -2.80
CA ILE A 198 1.58 -3.85 -2.15
C ILE A 198 2.60 -3.33 -1.14
N ASN A 199 3.13 -2.15 -1.43
CA ASN A 199 4.01 -1.43 -0.54
C ASN A 199 3.16 -0.57 0.41
N VAL A 200 3.51 -0.54 1.69
CA VAL A 200 2.84 0.27 2.69
C VAL A 200 3.87 1.07 3.45
N GLU A 201 3.75 2.37 3.38
CA GLU A 201 4.58 3.31 4.13
C GLU A 201 3.77 3.98 5.23
N ALA A 202 4.40 4.19 6.36
CA ALA A 202 3.79 4.86 7.49
C ALA A 202 4.67 5.99 8.00
N VAL A 203 4.09 7.16 8.13
CA VAL A 203 4.74 8.35 8.67
C VAL A 203 3.99 8.78 9.94
N GLN A 204 4.74 9.03 11.00
CA GLN A 204 4.15 9.55 12.23
C GLN A 204 3.45 10.89 11.97
N THR A 205 2.25 11.04 12.52
CA THR A 205 1.50 12.30 12.46
C THR A 205 0.99 12.71 13.83
N ASN A 206 0.85 14.02 14.03
CA ASN A 206 0.22 14.60 15.21
C ASN A 206 -1.28 14.88 15.01
N ASN A 207 -1.81 14.63 13.82
CA ASN A 207 -3.22 14.82 13.53
C ASN A 207 -4.05 13.65 14.10
N LYS A 208 -5.08 14.04 14.84
CA LYS A 208 -6.13 13.13 15.31
C LYS A 208 -7.22 13.02 14.27
#